data_a45edbbc9be34491a556b98b1da03cb6
#
_entry.id   a45edbbc9be34491a556b98b1da03cb6
#
_cell.length_a   1.000
_cell.length_b   1.000
_cell.length_c   1.000
_cell.angle_alpha   90.00
_cell.angle_beta   90.00
_cell.angle_gamma   90.00
#
_symmetry.space_group_name_H-M   'P 1'
#
loop_
_entity.id
_entity.type
_entity.pdbx_description
1 polymer ?
#
loop_
_entity_poly.entity_id
_entity_poly.type
_entity_poly.pdbx_seq_one_letter_code
_entity_poly.pdbx_strand_id
1 'polypeptide(L)'
;MVSALANVMNNKHRTRQITALSLAALAGAAVMVVELGVARILTPVFGGSISVWAIVIATTMLALAAGYAFGGYRADRTGGIVVACRAAAIGAVLCALIPFVRVFVLEQTIALSTLGGAAIAAVLLIAPSLFFLSQVSPALIRGLADEGVTHVGVTAGGIYAVSTLGSLVGTLAAVWAFLYLPLVQGFVFTAVLVAIPILLLRIKPGITVLVSGGLLLGLAVYQERSTDTLRGQNTLGQDFVLIDKRNSLYGEIRIVERDERYRFMIVNGFDQGGIDLQTGESAYDFDEG
;
A
#
# COMPACT_ATOMS: atom_id res chain seq x y z
N MET A 1 -44.20 -11.25 19.55
CA MET A 1 -43.15 -12.19 19.13
C MET A 1 -42.77 -12.00 17.66
N VAL A 2 -43.73 -11.95 16.72
CA VAL A 2 -43.45 -11.76 15.27
C VAL A 2 -42.82 -10.41 14.97
N SER A 3 -43.28 -9.30 15.59
CA SER A 3 -42.69 -7.96 15.42
C SER A 3 -41.27 -7.83 15.96
N ALA A 4 -40.96 -8.51 17.05
CA ALA A 4 -39.61 -8.55 17.60
C ALA A 4 -38.62 -9.32 16.69
N LEU A 5 -39.09 -10.44 16.10
CA LEU A 5 -38.31 -11.20 15.11
C LEU A 5 -38.09 -10.40 13.82
N ALA A 6 -39.11 -9.68 13.33
CA ALA A 6 -38.98 -8.81 12.16
C ALA A 6 -37.98 -7.66 12.39
N ASN A 7 -38.02 -7.04 13.57
CA ASN A 7 -37.03 -6.01 13.94
C ASN A 7 -35.59 -6.54 14.07
N VAL A 8 -35.43 -7.74 14.62
CA VAL A 8 -34.10 -8.39 14.73
C VAL A 8 -33.56 -8.76 13.35
N MET A 9 -34.42 -9.28 12.45
CA MET A 9 -34.05 -9.60 11.08
C MET A 9 -33.67 -8.34 10.28
N ASN A 10 -34.46 -7.27 10.38
CA ASN A 10 -34.18 -5.98 9.73
C ASN A 10 -32.88 -5.36 10.24
N ASN A 11 -32.62 -5.44 11.54
CA ASN A 11 -31.38 -4.93 12.13
C ASN A 11 -30.13 -5.73 11.66
N LYS A 12 -30.28 -7.05 11.50
CA LYS A 12 -29.21 -7.94 11.01
C LYS A 12 -28.85 -7.67 9.55
N HIS A 13 -29.84 -7.46 8.69
CA HIS A 13 -29.65 -7.08 7.29
C HIS A 13 -28.99 -5.70 7.18
N ARG A 14 -29.42 -4.72 7.94
CA ARG A 14 -28.85 -3.37 7.98
C ARG A 14 -27.37 -3.38 8.41
N THR A 15 -27.05 -4.12 9.48
CA THR A 15 -25.67 -4.26 9.96
C THR A 15 -24.78 -4.86 8.87
N ARG A 16 -25.25 -5.89 8.18
CA ARG A 16 -24.50 -6.58 7.13
C ARG A 16 -24.24 -5.69 5.92
N GLN A 17 -25.23 -4.90 5.51
CA GLN A 17 -25.08 -3.90 4.46
C GLN A 17 -24.06 -2.82 4.82
N ILE A 18 -24.12 -2.26 6.04
CA ILE A 18 -23.16 -1.26 6.51
C ILE A 18 -21.75 -1.85 6.52
N THR A 19 -21.60 -3.09 6.99
CA THR A 19 -20.28 -3.74 7.02
C THR A 19 -19.76 -4.03 5.60
N ALA A 20 -20.61 -4.39 4.65
CA ALA A 20 -20.24 -4.57 3.25
C ALA A 20 -19.78 -3.24 2.61
N LEU A 21 -20.50 -2.15 2.86
CA LEU A 21 -20.12 -0.82 2.39
C LEU A 21 -18.82 -0.34 3.02
N SER A 22 -18.60 -0.58 4.31
CA SER A 22 -17.31 -0.24 4.95
C SER A 22 -16.15 -1.06 4.38
N LEU A 23 -16.37 -2.33 4.03
CA LEU A 23 -15.36 -3.14 3.35
C LEU A 23 -15.04 -2.59 1.95
N ALA A 24 -16.04 -2.15 1.19
CA ALA A 24 -15.83 -1.50 -0.11
C ALA A 24 -15.03 -0.21 0.02
N ALA A 25 -15.36 0.66 0.99
CA ALA A 25 -14.63 1.90 1.27
C ALA A 25 -13.18 1.64 1.64
N LEU A 26 -12.93 0.71 2.56
CA LEU A 26 -11.58 0.41 3.03
C LEU A 26 -10.75 -0.33 1.98
N ALA A 27 -11.36 -1.18 1.15
CA ALA A 27 -10.66 -1.77 0.01
C ALA A 27 -10.26 -0.70 -1.02
N GLY A 28 -11.14 0.26 -1.32
CA GLY A 28 -10.82 1.40 -2.17
C GLY A 28 -9.71 2.27 -1.60
N ALA A 29 -9.76 2.57 -0.30
CA ALA A 29 -8.69 3.30 0.39
C ALA A 29 -7.35 2.56 0.31
N ALA A 30 -7.35 1.25 0.53
CA ALA A 30 -6.15 0.41 0.47
C ALA A 30 -5.51 0.41 -0.92
N VAL A 31 -6.31 0.41 -1.99
CA VAL A 31 -5.80 0.54 -3.38
C VAL A 31 -4.95 1.79 -3.52
N MET A 32 -5.44 2.94 -3.06
CA MET A 32 -4.69 4.21 -3.16
C MET A 32 -3.46 4.25 -2.28
N VAL A 33 -3.52 3.68 -1.08
CA VAL A 33 -2.34 3.56 -0.20
C VAL A 33 -1.25 2.71 -0.85
N VAL A 34 -1.62 1.59 -1.50
CA VAL A 34 -0.66 0.74 -2.22
C VAL A 34 -0.04 1.49 -3.38
N GLU A 35 -0.85 2.15 -4.21
CA GLU A 35 -0.38 2.90 -5.38
C GLU A 35 0.61 4.01 -4.98
N LEU A 36 0.22 4.89 -4.07
CA LEU A 36 1.06 6.00 -3.62
C LEU A 36 2.29 5.52 -2.83
N GLY A 37 2.13 4.49 -2.01
CA GLY A 37 3.22 3.91 -1.24
C GLY A 37 4.27 3.25 -2.12
N VAL A 38 3.86 2.52 -3.16
CA VAL A 38 4.81 1.91 -4.10
C VAL A 38 5.44 2.96 -5.01
N ALA A 39 4.70 3.97 -5.47
CA ALA A 39 5.29 5.11 -6.19
C ALA A 39 6.41 5.75 -5.35
N ARG A 40 6.19 5.95 -4.05
CA ARG A 40 7.22 6.45 -3.12
C ARG A 40 8.41 5.49 -2.96
N ILE A 41 8.20 4.17 -3.04
CA ILE A 41 9.27 3.17 -3.02
C ILE A 41 10.12 3.22 -4.30
N LEU A 42 9.49 3.40 -5.46
CA LEU A 42 10.16 3.38 -6.76
C LEU A 42 10.93 4.66 -7.06
N THR A 43 10.42 5.81 -6.62
CA THR A 43 11.00 7.13 -6.92
C THR A 43 12.49 7.27 -6.57
N PRO A 44 13.00 6.80 -5.41
CA PRO A 44 14.42 6.88 -5.08
C PRO A 44 15.34 6.06 -5.98
N VAL A 45 14.82 5.04 -6.65
CA VAL A 45 15.62 4.08 -7.44
C VAL A 45 15.52 4.37 -8.93
N PHE A 46 14.31 4.64 -9.42
CA PHE A 46 14.03 4.80 -10.86
C PHE A 46 13.72 6.25 -11.26
N GLY A 47 13.71 7.17 -10.29
CA GLY A 47 13.38 8.58 -10.49
C GLY A 47 11.88 8.87 -10.44
N GLY A 48 11.55 10.17 -10.31
CA GLY A 48 10.15 10.66 -10.28
C GLY A 48 9.66 11.16 -11.65
N SER A 49 10.16 10.59 -12.75
CA SER A 49 9.78 11.00 -14.10
C SER A 49 8.32 10.66 -14.43
N ILE A 50 7.75 11.37 -15.39
CA ILE A 50 6.39 11.09 -15.89
C ILE A 50 6.25 9.66 -16.41
N SER A 51 7.33 9.08 -16.95
CA SER A 51 7.34 7.72 -17.47
C SER A 51 7.21 6.68 -16.34
N VAL A 52 7.89 6.88 -15.20
CA VAL A 52 7.76 6.01 -14.03
C VAL A 52 6.37 6.11 -13.43
N TRP A 53 5.80 7.33 -13.34
CA TRP A 53 4.41 7.52 -12.92
C TRP A 53 3.41 6.85 -13.86
N ALA A 54 3.61 6.94 -15.18
CA ALA A 54 2.76 6.25 -16.17
C ALA A 54 2.80 4.72 -15.98
N ILE A 55 3.97 4.14 -15.68
CA ILE A 55 4.13 2.71 -15.39
C ILE A 55 3.33 2.31 -14.14
N VAL A 56 3.43 3.08 -13.06
CA VAL A 56 2.68 2.83 -11.81
C VAL A 56 1.17 2.84 -12.08
N ILE A 57 0.67 3.88 -12.76
CA ILE A 57 -0.75 4.02 -13.08
C ILE A 57 -1.22 2.89 -14.02
N ALA A 58 -0.45 2.58 -15.07
CA ALA A 58 -0.80 1.52 -16.01
C ALA A 58 -0.86 0.15 -15.32
N THR A 59 0.10 -0.16 -14.44
CA THR A 59 0.11 -1.40 -13.65
C THR A 59 -1.08 -1.46 -12.70
N THR A 60 -1.40 -0.36 -12.02
CA THR A 60 -2.59 -0.24 -11.18
C THR A 60 -3.86 -0.53 -11.98
N MET A 61 -4.07 0.15 -13.11
CA MET A 61 -5.26 -0.03 -13.95
C MET A 61 -5.40 -1.46 -14.47
N LEU A 62 -4.30 -2.07 -14.91
CA LEU A 62 -4.30 -3.46 -15.39
C LEU A 62 -4.65 -4.44 -14.26
N ALA A 63 -4.06 -4.29 -13.08
CA ALA A 63 -4.36 -5.12 -11.91
C ALA A 63 -5.83 -5.00 -11.48
N LEU A 64 -6.37 -3.76 -11.47
CA LEU A 64 -7.78 -3.51 -11.15
C LEU A 64 -8.71 -4.15 -12.17
N ALA A 65 -8.45 -3.98 -13.46
CA ALA A 65 -9.27 -4.57 -14.53
C ALA A 65 -9.30 -6.09 -14.45
N ALA A 66 -8.13 -6.73 -14.29
CA ALA A 66 -8.02 -8.17 -14.13
C ALA A 66 -8.74 -8.66 -12.85
N GLY A 67 -8.59 -7.95 -11.74
CA GLY A 67 -9.24 -8.30 -10.48
C GLY A 67 -10.75 -8.13 -10.52
N TYR A 68 -11.28 -7.08 -11.14
CA TYR A 68 -12.73 -6.91 -11.35
C TYR A 68 -13.33 -8.06 -12.16
N ALA A 69 -12.72 -8.40 -13.28
CA ALA A 69 -13.18 -9.49 -14.13
C ALA A 69 -13.15 -10.84 -13.39
N PHE A 70 -12.04 -11.14 -12.73
CA PHE A 70 -11.89 -12.41 -12.00
C PHE A 70 -12.76 -12.48 -10.75
N GLY A 71 -12.93 -11.35 -10.04
CA GLY A 71 -13.77 -11.25 -8.85
C GLY A 71 -15.23 -11.49 -9.15
N GLY A 72 -15.77 -10.89 -10.23
CA GLY A 72 -17.13 -11.15 -10.71
C GLY A 72 -17.35 -12.62 -11.07
N TYR A 73 -16.44 -13.17 -11.89
CA TYR A 73 -16.50 -14.58 -12.29
C TYR A 73 -16.52 -15.55 -11.08
N ARG A 74 -15.68 -15.30 -10.07
CA ARG A 74 -15.65 -16.13 -8.85
C ARG A 74 -16.88 -15.95 -8.00
N ALA A 75 -17.38 -14.73 -7.88
CA ALA A 75 -18.56 -14.40 -7.07
C ALA A 75 -19.81 -15.14 -7.57
N ASP A 76 -19.98 -15.26 -8.89
CA ASP A 76 -21.09 -15.99 -9.49
C ASP A 76 -21.07 -17.50 -9.18
N ARG A 77 -19.87 -18.07 -8.93
CA ARG A 77 -19.71 -19.52 -8.71
C ARG A 77 -19.69 -19.92 -7.23
N THR A 78 -19.19 -19.08 -6.34
CA THR A 78 -18.90 -19.49 -4.95
C THR A 78 -19.57 -18.63 -3.88
N GLY A 79 -20.38 -17.64 -4.27
CA GLY A 79 -21.06 -16.72 -3.38
C GLY A 79 -20.27 -15.44 -3.10
N GLY A 80 -20.93 -14.29 -3.34
CA GLY A 80 -20.29 -12.99 -3.42
C GLY A 80 -19.60 -12.54 -2.13
N ILE A 81 -20.27 -12.61 -0.99
CA ILE A 81 -19.74 -12.15 0.31
C ILE A 81 -18.47 -12.95 0.71
N VAL A 82 -18.48 -14.26 0.49
CA VAL A 82 -17.31 -15.10 0.82
C VAL A 82 -16.11 -14.76 -0.05
N VAL A 83 -16.36 -14.54 -1.36
CA VAL A 83 -15.29 -14.11 -2.30
C VAL A 83 -14.75 -12.75 -1.91
N ALA A 84 -15.61 -11.77 -1.60
CA ALA A 84 -15.21 -10.43 -1.18
C ALA A 84 -14.29 -10.48 0.04
N CYS A 85 -14.69 -11.20 1.09
CA CYS A 85 -13.91 -11.30 2.32
C CYS A 85 -12.59 -12.04 2.14
N ARG A 86 -12.57 -13.13 1.35
CA ARG A 86 -11.31 -13.85 1.06
C ARG A 86 -10.36 -13.00 0.22
N ALA A 87 -10.87 -12.33 -0.79
CA ALA A 87 -10.08 -11.44 -1.63
C ALA A 87 -9.52 -10.26 -0.82
N ALA A 88 -10.34 -9.60 -0.02
CA ALA A 88 -9.90 -8.54 0.88
C ALA A 88 -8.82 -9.03 1.87
N ALA A 89 -8.98 -10.21 2.45
CA ALA A 89 -8.02 -10.80 3.37
C ALA A 89 -6.66 -11.05 2.69
N ILE A 90 -6.66 -11.68 1.51
CA ILE A 90 -5.43 -11.94 0.75
C ILE A 90 -4.78 -10.62 0.32
N GLY A 91 -5.57 -9.69 -0.22
CA GLY A 91 -5.09 -8.37 -0.64
C GLY A 91 -4.47 -7.58 0.51
N ALA A 92 -5.07 -7.64 1.71
CA ALA A 92 -4.54 -7.00 2.92
C ALA A 92 -3.21 -7.61 3.36
N VAL A 93 -3.08 -8.94 3.35
CA VAL A 93 -1.80 -9.62 3.66
C VAL A 93 -0.73 -9.22 2.66
N LEU A 94 -1.03 -9.23 1.36
CA LEU A 94 -0.10 -8.84 0.32
C LEU A 94 0.30 -7.36 0.45
N CYS A 95 -0.64 -6.47 0.80
CA CYS A 95 -0.36 -5.07 1.11
C CYS A 95 0.64 -4.94 2.27
N ALA A 96 0.42 -5.67 3.37
CA ALA A 96 1.33 -5.66 4.53
C ALA A 96 2.72 -6.24 4.22
N LEU A 97 2.85 -7.10 3.22
CA LEU A 97 4.12 -7.70 2.81
C LEU A 97 4.98 -6.78 1.93
N ILE A 98 4.40 -5.79 1.25
CA ILE A 98 5.12 -4.90 0.31
C ILE A 98 6.42 -4.34 0.93
N PRO A 99 6.40 -3.72 2.13
CA PRO A 99 7.61 -3.14 2.69
C PRO A 99 8.73 -4.15 2.99
N PHE A 100 8.40 -5.42 3.17
CA PHE A 100 9.39 -6.47 3.47
C PHE A 100 10.03 -7.03 2.20
N VAL A 101 9.26 -7.14 1.11
CA VAL A 101 9.77 -7.68 -0.15
C VAL A 101 10.40 -6.61 -1.04
N ARG A 102 10.16 -5.32 -0.74
CA ARG A 102 10.63 -4.19 -1.58
C ARG A 102 12.13 -4.22 -1.84
N VAL A 103 12.94 -4.48 -0.81
CA VAL A 103 14.40 -4.45 -0.94
C VAL A 103 14.86 -5.50 -1.94
N PHE A 104 14.40 -6.75 -1.76
CA PHE A 104 14.71 -7.82 -2.68
C PHE A 104 14.28 -7.51 -4.12
N VAL A 105 13.05 -7.00 -4.31
CA VAL A 105 12.54 -6.65 -5.64
C VAL A 105 13.39 -5.54 -6.29
N LEU A 106 13.73 -4.50 -5.55
CA LEU A 106 14.52 -3.38 -6.05
C LEU A 106 15.94 -3.83 -6.43
N GLU A 107 16.60 -4.62 -5.60
CA GLU A 107 17.95 -5.16 -5.89
C GLU A 107 17.99 -5.97 -7.19
N GLN A 108 16.95 -6.79 -7.45
CA GLN A 108 16.86 -7.57 -8.68
C GLN A 108 16.53 -6.73 -9.93
N THR A 109 15.91 -5.57 -9.74
CA THR A 109 15.41 -4.75 -10.86
C THR A 109 16.27 -3.53 -11.18
N ILE A 110 17.13 -3.09 -10.25
CA ILE A 110 17.98 -1.91 -10.43
C ILE A 110 19.03 -2.10 -11.55
N ALA A 111 19.47 -3.34 -11.79
CA ALA A 111 20.43 -3.66 -12.85
C ALA A 111 19.83 -3.60 -14.27
N LEU A 112 18.51 -3.48 -14.36
CA LEU A 112 17.78 -3.34 -15.62
C LEU A 112 17.73 -1.88 -16.06
N SER A 113 17.22 -1.64 -17.30
CA SER A 113 16.97 -0.26 -17.72
C SER A 113 15.97 0.43 -16.78
N THR A 114 16.05 1.75 -16.64
CA THR A 114 15.18 2.53 -15.73
C THR A 114 13.69 2.21 -15.94
N LEU A 115 13.21 2.16 -17.19
CA LEU A 115 11.82 1.85 -17.49
C LEU A 115 11.47 0.36 -17.29
N GLY A 116 12.37 -0.53 -17.73
CA GLY A 116 12.18 -1.97 -17.56
C GLY A 116 12.20 -2.41 -16.10
N GLY A 117 13.16 -1.90 -15.34
CA GLY A 117 13.25 -2.15 -13.90
C GLY A 117 12.04 -1.61 -13.13
N ALA A 118 11.63 -0.36 -13.42
CA ALA A 118 10.45 0.24 -12.82
C ALA A 118 9.17 -0.57 -13.14
N ALA A 119 9.01 -1.02 -14.38
CA ALA A 119 7.83 -1.81 -14.80
C ALA A 119 7.76 -3.16 -14.05
N ILE A 120 8.86 -3.90 -13.99
CA ILE A 120 8.91 -5.19 -13.29
C ILE A 120 8.68 -4.97 -11.79
N ALA A 121 9.35 -3.99 -11.19
CA ALA A 121 9.18 -3.69 -9.78
C ALA A 121 7.74 -3.26 -9.45
N ALA A 122 7.12 -2.41 -10.28
CA ALA A 122 5.72 -2.01 -10.13
C ALA A 122 4.79 -3.23 -10.22
N VAL A 123 4.96 -4.10 -11.22
CA VAL A 123 4.14 -5.32 -11.37
C VAL A 123 4.28 -6.22 -10.13
N LEU A 124 5.48 -6.44 -9.64
CA LEU A 124 5.70 -7.33 -8.49
C LEU A 124 5.16 -6.75 -7.18
N LEU A 125 5.27 -5.43 -6.97
CA LEU A 125 4.86 -4.78 -5.72
C LEU A 125 3.38 -4.37 -5.71
N ILE A 126 2.83 -3.92 -6.85
CA ILE A 126 1.46 -3.39 -6.94
C ILE A 126 0.47 -4.50 -7.30
N ALA A 127 0.70 -5.23 -8.41
CA ALA A 127 -0.32 -6.04 -9.04
C ALA A 127 -0.88 -7.14 -8.13
N PRO A 128 -0.11 -7.88 -7.32
CA PRO A 128 -0.68 -8.94 -6.48
C PRO A 128 -1.70 -8.42 -5.47
N SER A 129 -1.39 -7.34 -4.76
CA SER A 129 -2.28 -6.78 -3.75
C SER A 129 -3.55 -6.18 -4.39
N LEU A 130 -3.39 -5.38 -5.45
CA LEU A 130 -4.50 -4.71 -6.11
C LEU A 130 -5.42 -5.69 -6.85
N PHE A 131 -4.88 -6.74 -7.46
CA PHE A 131 -5.67 -7.80 -8.08
C PHE A 131 -6.67 -8.44 -7.09
N PHE A 132 -6.25 -8.66 -5.84
CA PHE A 132 -7.17 -9.19 -4.84
C PHE A 132 -8.09 -8.13 -4.26
N LEU A 133 -7.61 -6.93 -3.95
CA LEU A 133 -8.44 -5.85 -3.39
C LEU A 133 -9.56 -5.43 -4.34
N SER A 134 -9.30 -5.40 -5.64
CA SER A 134 -10.29 -5.01 -6.65
C SER A 134 -11.44 -6.02 -6.81
N GLN A 135 -11.22 -7.30 -6.49
CA GLN A 135 -12.29 -8.30 -6.51
C GLN A 135 -13.43 -8.00 -5.52
N VAL A 136 -13.17 -7.17 -4.51
CA VAL A 136 -14.12 -6.88 -3.44
C VAL A 136 -15.42 -6.26 -3.97
N SER A 137 -15.33 -5.21 -4.79
CA SER A 137 -16.50 -4.49 -5.28
C SER A 137 -17.48 -5.37 -6.09
N PRO A 138 -17.06 -6.07 -7.17
CA PRO A 138 -17.98 -6.92 -7.92
C PRO A 138 -18.51 -8.09 -7.08
N ALA A 139 -17.70 -8.63 -6.18
CA ALA A 139 -18.12 -9.70 -5.30
C ALA A 139 -19.19 -9.24 -4.27
N LEU A 140 -19.06 -8.03 -3.72
CA LEU A 140 -20.08 -7.46 -2.83
C LEU A 140 -21.38 -7.17 -3.58
N ILE A 141 -21.32 -6.65 -4.82
CA ILE A 141 -22.50 -6.41 -5.65
C ILE A 141 -23.28 -7.73 -5.82
N ARG A 142 -22.57 -8.80 -6.21
CA ARG A 142 -23.18 -10.12 -6.36
C ARG A 142 -23.73 -10.66 -5.04
N GLY A 143 -22.97 -10.53 -3.96
CA GLY A 143 -23.38 -11.03 -2.64
C GLY A 143 -24.60 -10.35 -2.06
N LEU A 144 -24.79 -9.04 -2.28
CA LEU A 144 -25.98 -8.32 -1.89
C LEU A 144 -27.18 -8.62 -2.80
N ALA A 145 -26.95 -8.85 -4.10
CA ALA A 145 -27.99 -9.30 -5.02
C ALA A 145 -28.55 -10.67 -4.62
N ASP A 146 -27.73 -11.59 -4.15
CA ASP A 146 -28.16 -12.90 -3.64
C ASP A 146 -29.04 -12.80 -2.37
N GLU A 147 -28.96 -11.70 -1.63
CA GLU A 147 -29.79 -11.42 -0.46
C GLU A 147 -31.18 -10.81 -0.79
N GLY A 148 -31.55 -10.80 -2.07
CA GLY A 148 -32.90 -10.38 -2.49
C GLY A 148 -33.01 -8.88 -2.82
N VAL A 149 -31.91 -8.20 -3.07
CA VAL A 149 -31.90 -6.80 -3.53
C VAL A 149 -32.44 -6.72 -4.95
N THR A 150 -33.61 -6.12 -5.14
CA THR A 150 -34.29 -6.02 -6.45
C THR A 150 -33.72 -4.98 -7.38
N HIS A 151 -32.97 -3.97 -6.84
CA HIS A 151 -32.44 -2.85 -7.60
C HIS A 151 -30.90 -2.98 -7.75
N VAL A 152 -30.45 -3.90 -8.59
CA VAL A 152 -29.01 -4.20 -8.79
C VAL A 152 -28.22 -2.97 -9.23
N GLY A 153 -28.78 -2.12 -10.09
CA GLY A 153 -28.11 -0.87 -10.53
C GLY A 153 -27.85 0.11 -9.38
N VAL A 154 -28.82 0.31 -8.49
CA VAL A 154 -28.64 1.18 -7.30
C VAL A 154 -27.60 0.61 -6.36
N THR A 155 -27.61 -0.70 -6.14
CA THR A 155 -26.65 -1.39 -5.29
C THR A 155 -25.23 -1.31 -5.85
N ALA A 156 -25.07 -1.55 -7.15
CA ALA A 156 -23.79 -1.44 -7.82
C ALA A 156 -23.26 0.00 -7.78
N GLY A 157 -24.10 0.98 -8.12
CA GLY A 157 -23.77 2.40 -8.03
C GLY A 157 -23.35 2.82 -6.62
N GLY A 158 -24.08 2.35 -5.60
CA GLY A 158 -23.78 2.63 -4.20
C GLY A 158 -22.43 2.04 -3.75
N ILE A 159 -22.12 0.80 -4.12
CA ILE A 159 -20.83 0.16 -3.78
C ILE A 159 -19.68 0.88 -4.48
N TYR A 160 -19.81 1.19 -5.78
CA TYR A 160 -18.76 1.94 -6.49
C TYR A 160 -18.57 3.35 -5.95
N ALA A 161 -19.66 4.07 -5.65
CA ALA A 161 -19.57 5.41 -5.05
C ALA A 161 -18.85 5.38 -3.71
N VAL A 162 -19.22 4.45 -2.82
CA VAL A 162 -18.58 4.30 -1.51
C VAL A 162 -17.11 3.86 -1.63
N SER A 163 -16.78 2.94 -2.54
CA SER A 163 -15.41 2.54 -2.82
C SER A 163 -14.57 3.72 -3.34
N THR A 164 -15.13 4.53 -4.25
CA THR A 164 -14.46 5.73 -4.79
C THR A 164 -14.23 6.80 -3.72
N LEU A 165 -15.24 7.05 -2.86
CA LEU A 165 -15.08 7.95 -1.71
C LEU A 165 -14.02 7.42 -0.74
N GLY A 166 -13.99 6.10 -0.52
CA GLY A 166 -12.94 5.44 0.24
C GLY A 166 -11.57 5.68 -0.37
N SER A 167 -11.43 5.56 -1.70
CA SER A 167 -10.19 5.84 -2.42
C SER A 167 -9.75 7.30 -2.26
N LEU A 168 -10.68 8.26 -2.34
CA LEU A 168 -10.38 9.66 -2.10
C LEU A 168 -9.85 9.90 -0.68
N VAL A 169 -10.55 9.38 0.33
CA VAL A 169 -10.10 9.49 1.73
C VAL A 169 -8.76 8.76 1.93
N GLY A 170 -8.60 7.59 1.32
CA GLY A 170 -7.36 6.81 1.35
C GLY A 170 -6.17 7.55 0.75
N THR A 171 -6.37 8.28 -0.35
CA THR A 171 -5.36 9.13 -0.97
C THR A 171 -4.88 10.22 -0.02
N LEU A 172 -5.80 10.97 0.59
CA LEU A 172 -5.47 12.03 1.54
C LEU A 172 -4.81 11.46 2.81
N ALA A 173 -5.35 10.35 3.32
CA ALA A 173 -4.79 9.67 4.47
C ALA A 173 -3.39 9.09 4.20
N ALA A 174 -3.13 8.57 3.00
CA ALA A 174 -1.81 8.07 2.61
C ALA A 174 -0.76 9.16 2.59
N VAL A 175 -1.09 10.34 2.04
CA VAL A 175 -0.17 11.49 2.05
C VAL A 175 0.18 11.86 3.48
N TRP A 176 -0.83 11.99 4.36
CA TRP A 176 -0.61 12.30 5.77
C TRP A 176 0.17 11.19 6.49
N ALA A 177 -0.23 9.92 6.29
CA ALA A 177 0.41 8.79 6.94
C ALA A 177 1.89 8.67 6.56
N PHE A 178 2.21 8.78 5.28
CA PHE A 178 3.61 8.68 4.81
C PHE A 178 4.47 9.89 5.16
N LEU A 179 3.90 10.99 5.63
CA LEU A 179 4.65 12.11 6.21
C LEU A 179 5.08 11.83 7.64
N TYR A 180 4.19 11.25 8.45
CA TYR A 180 4.36 11.14 9.89
C TYR A 180 4.68 9.72 10.37
N LEU A 181 4.33 8.72 9.56
CA LEU A 181 4.55 7.32 9.89
C LEU A 181 5.63 6.71 8.99
N PRO A 182 6.42 5.78 9.51
CA PRO A 182 7.26 4.92 8.70
C PRO A 182 6.45 4.19 7.64
N LEU A 183 7.05 3.98 6.48
CA LEU A 183 6.39 3.34 5.33
C LEU A 183 5.75 1.98 5.71
N VAL A 184 6.47 1.18 6.49
CA VAL A 184 6.01 -0.12 6.98
C VAL A 184 4.72 0.00 7.78
N GLN A 185 4.67 0.97 8.70
CA GLN A 185 3.49 1.18 9.55
C GLN A 185 2.27 1.61 8.73
N GLY A 186 2.45 2.43 7.69
CA GLY A 186 1.37 2.85 6.78
C GLY A 186 0.72 1.65 6.07
N PHE A 187 1.51 0.74 5.53
CA PHE A 187 0.99 -0.46 4.86
C PHE A 187 0.32 -1.44 5.82
N VAL A 188 0.93 -1.71 6.98
CA VAL A 188 0.38 -2.64 7.96
C VAL A 188 -0.91 -2.07 8.59
N PHE A 189 -0.95 -0.78 8.92
CA PHE A 189 -2.16 -0.14 9.42
C PHE A 189 -3.32 -0.24 8.43
N THR A 190 -3.05 -0.03 7.13
CA THR A 190 -4.04 -0.21 6.07
C THR A 190 -4.57 -1.64 6.01
N ALA A 191 -3.69 -2.63 6.10
CA ALA A 191 -4.09 -4.03 6.11
C ALA A 191 -4.98 -4.37 7.33
N VAL A 192 -4.67 -3.84 8.50
CA VAL A 192 -5.47 -4.01 9.72
C VAL A 192 -6.84 -3.37 9.56
N LEU A 193 -6.92 -2.15 9.00
CA LEU A 193 -8.22 -1.49 8.76
C LEU A 193 -9.12 -2.31 7.83
N VAL A 194 -8.58 -2.88 6.75
CA VAL A 194 -9.34 -3.76 5.84
C VAL A 194 -9.83 -5.03 6.54
N ALA A 195 -9.10 -5.54 7.54
CA ALA A 195 -9.48 -6.73 8.27
C ALA A 195 -10.70 -6.52 9.21
N ILE A 196 -10.92 -5.31 9.71
CA ILE A 196 -12.00 -5.01 10.66
C ILE A 196 -13.41 -5.41 10.14
N PRO A 197 -13.86 -4.97 8.95
CA PRO A 197 -15.15 -5.38 8.41
C PRO A 197 -15.26 -6.90 8.18
N ILE A 198 -14.15 -7.55 7.81
CA ILE A 198 -14.12 -9.00 7.59
C ILE A 198 -14.42 -9.75 8.89
N LEU A 199 -13.88 -9.27 10.01
CA LEU A 199 -14.18 -9.82 11.34
C LEU A 199 -15.64 -9.61 11.73
N LEU A 200 -16.17 -8.41 11.49
CA LEU A 200 -17.56 -8.08 11.81
C LEU A 200 -18.55 -8.95 11.01
N LEU A 201 -18.18 -9.39 9.82
CA LEU A 201 -18.94 -10.36 9.03
C LEU A 201 -18.78 -11.80 9.55
N ARG A 202 -18.01 -12.02 10.63
CA ARG A 202 -17.77 -13.33 11.28
C ARG A 202 -17.20 -14.40 10.34
N ILE A 203 -16.40 -14.01 9.38
CA ILE A 203 -15.73 -14.90 8.43
C ILE A 203 -14.31 -15.17 8.94
N LYS A 204 -13.97 -16.46 9.08
CA LYS A 204 -12.68 -16.92 9.64
C LYS A 204 -11.40 -16.25 9.09
N PRO A 205 -11.29 -15.89 7.78
CA PRO A 205 -10.09 -15.22 7.26
C PRO A 205 -9.73 -13.90 7.93
N GLY A 206 -10.70 -13.17 8.50
CA GLY A 206 -10.44 -11.89 9.17
C GLY A 206 -9.54 -12.00 10.39
N ILE A 207 -9.68 -13.07 11.17
CA ILE A 207 -8.84 -13.32 12.35
C ILE A 207 -7.39 -13.55 11.92
N THR A 208 -7.19 -14.33 10.87
CA THR A 208 -5.84 -14.61 10.33
C THR A 208 -5.15 -13.32 9.86
N VAL A 209 -5.89 -12.44 9.20
CA VAL A 209 -5.37 -11.14 8.73
C VAL A 209 -5.02 -10.22 9.89
N LEU A 210 -5.85 -10.16 10.94
CA LEU A 210 -5.54 -9.34 12.13
C LEU A 210 -4.34 -9.87 12.90
N VAL A 211 -4.24 -11.18 13.08
CA VAL A 211 -3.10 -11.79 13.77
C VAL A 211 -1.82 -11.62 12.95
N SER A 212 -1.86 -11.89 11.65
CA SER A 212 -0.69 -11.69 10.78
C SER A 212 -0.31 -10.22 10.66
N GLY A 213 -1.29 -9.31 10.54
CA GLY A 213 -1.07 -7.87 10.52
C GLY A 213 -0.46 -7.36 11.82
N GLY A 214 -0.95 -7.81 12.98
CA GLY A 214 -0.39 -7.46 14.28
C GLY A 214 1.03 -7.98 14.48
N LEU A 215 1.31 -9.20 14.02
CA LEU A 215 2.64 -9.80 14.09
C LEU A 215 3.63 -9.08 13.17
N LEU A 216 3.21 -8.74 11.94
CA LEU A 216 3.99 -7.94 11.00
C LEU A 216 4.23 -6.53 11.54
N LEU A 217 3.24 -5.90 12.18
CA LEU A 217 3.41 -4.59 12.83
C LEU A 217 4.45 -4.68 13.96
N GLY A 218 4.38 -5.70 14.79
CA GLY A 218 5.37 -5.93 15.85
C GLY A 218 6.78 -6.09 15.30
N LEU A 219 6.95 -6.90 14.27
CA LEU A 219 8.24 -7.09 13.57
C LEU A 219 8.71 -5.78 12.91
N ALA A 220 7.81 -5.03 12.30
CA ALA A 220 8.13 -3.76 11.66
C ALA A 220 8.63 -2.71 12.65
N VAL A 221 7.97 -2.57 13.80
CA VAL A 221 8.39 -1.66 14.87
C VAL A 221 9.74 -2.09 15.44
N TYR A 222 9.95 -3.39 15.59
CA TYR A 222 11.24 -3.92 16.06
C TYR A 222 12.37 -3.65 15.06
N GLN A 223 12.15 -3.90 13.77
CA GLN A 223 13.15 -3.72 12.74
C GLN A 223 13.51 -2.24 12.52
N GLU A 224 12.55 -1.33 12.65
CA GLU A 224 12.77 0.10 12.48
C GLU A 224 13.59 0.70 13.61
N ARG A 225 13.41 0.23 14.85
CA ARG A 225 14.27 0.61 15.99
C ARG A 225 15.72 0.13 15.84
N SER A 226 15.93 -0.95 15.09
CA SER A 226 17.30 -1.48 14.85
C SER A 226 18.03 -0.83 13.69
N THR A 227 17.31 -0.09 12.82
CA THR A 227 17.89 0.59 11.65
C THR A 227 18.27 2.06 11.90
N ASP A 228 17.94 2.62 13.04
CA ASP A 228 18.26 4.02 13.37
C ASP A 228 19.77 4.27 13.64
N THR A 229 20.59 3.22 13.65
CA THR A 229 22.05 3.32 13.81
C THR A 229 22.75 2.53 12.70
N LEU A 230 22.54 2.92 11.45
CA LEU A 230 23.20 2.24 10.33
C LEU A 230 24.57 2.86 10.05
N ARG A 231 25.61 2.18 10.51
CA ARG A 231 26.89 2.13 9.81
C ARG A 231 26.76 1.12 8.68
N GLY A 232 27.01 1.53 7.45
CA GLY A 232 26.95 0.67 6.28
C GLY A 232 28.11 0.96 5.34
N GLN A 233 28.39 0.03 4.44
CA GLN A 233 29.27 0.27 3.31
C GLN A 233 28.43 0.42 2.06
N ASN A 234 28.76 1.39 1.21
CA ASN A 234 28.14 1.52 -0.10
C ASN A 234 28.70 0.45 -1.06
N THR A 235 28.15 0.37 -2.28
CA THR A 235 28.61 -0.56 -3.33
C THR A 235 30.08 -0.40 -3.71
N LEU A 236 30.72 0.70 -3.30
CA LEU A 236 32.14 1.01 -3.51
C LEU A 236 33.00 0.68 -2.27
N GLY A 237 32.43 0.07 -1.22
CA GLY A 237 33.15 -0.31 0.00
C GLY A 237 33.48 0.86 0.94
N GLN A 238 32.88 2.04 0.73
CA GLN A 238 33.09 3.21 1.58
C GLN A 238 32.14 3.19 2.78
N ASP A 239 32.68 3.46 3.95
CA ASP A 239 31.90 3.54 5.18
C ASP A 239 31.02 4.79 5.20
N PHE A 240 29.75 4.65 5.58
CA PHE A 240 28.85 5.76 5.81
C PHE A 240 28.12 5.61 7.15
N VAL A 241 27.81 6.74 7.75
CA VAL A 241 27.00 6.82 8.99
C VAL A 241 25.80 7.69 8.71
N LEU A 242 24.60 7.17 9.00
CA LEU A 242 23.38 7.95 8.94
C LEU A 242 23.31 8.84 10.20
N ILE A 243 23.40 10.17 10.01
CA ILE A 243 23.39 11.16 11.08
C ILE A 243 21.97 11.57 11.46
N ASP A 244 21.13 11.85 10.47
CA ASP A 244 19.74 12.25 10.68
C ASP A 244 18.85 11.74 9.54
N LYS A 245 17.59 11.46 9.88
CA LYS A 245 16.57 11.01 8.94
C LYS A 245 15.26 11.68 9.23
N ARG A 246 14.72 12.41 8.25
CA ARG A 246 13.43 13.09 8.38
C ARG A 246 12.55 12.85 7.16
N ASN A 247 11.26 12.68 7.42
CA ASN A 247 10.26 12.69 6.37
C ASN A 247 9.77 14.12 6.15
N SER A 248 9.66 14.54 4.90
CA SER A 248 9.13 15.83 4.49
C SER A 248 8.04 15.66 3.44
N LEU A 249 7.34 16.76 3.12
CA LEU A 249 6.39 16.81 2.00
C LEU A 249 7.03 16.43 0.65
N TYR A 250 8.33 16.69 0.52
CA TYR A 250 9.09 16.43 -0.71
C TYR A 250 9.73 15.05 -0.74
N GLY A 251 9.66 14.30 0.37
CA GLY A 251 10.23 12.96 0.49
C GLY A 251 11.04 12.73 1.75
N GLU A 252 11.75 11.62 1.77
CA GLU A 252 12.65 11.26 2.87
C GLU A 252 13.99 11.98 2.69
N ILE A 253 14.37 12.77 3.68
CA ILE A 253 15.67 13.46 3.75
C ILE A 253 16.56 12.64 4.68
N ARG A 254 17.75 12.31 4.20
CA ARG A 254 18.82 11.65 4.99
C ARG A 254 20.05 12.52 4.99
N ILE A 255 20.64 12.67 6.15
CA ILE A 255 21.98 13.24 6.29
C ILE A 255 22.94 12.09 6.55
N VAL A 256 23.87 11.90 5.63
CA VAL A 256 24.84 10.80 5.66
C VAL A 256 26.24 11.38 5.75
N GLU A 257 27.05 10.85 6.64
CA GLU A 257 28.46 11.19 6.77
C GLU A 257 29.31 10.05 6.22
N ARG A 258 30.31 10.39 5.40
CA ARG A 258 31.24 9.45 4.78
C ARG A 258 32.66 9.77 5.22
N ASP A 259 33.37 8.72 5.64
CA ASP A 259 34.79 8.77 5.99
C ASP A 259 35.10 9.83 7.08
N GLU A 260 34.12 10.15 7.95
CA GLU A 260 34.19 11.20 8.99
C GLU A 260 34.61 12.59 8.46
N ARG A 261 34.53 12.77 7.14
CA ARG A 261 34.98 13.99 6.45
C ARG A 261 33.88 14.63 5.61
N TYR A 262 33.11 13.85 4.86
CA TYR A 262 32.13 14.38 3.94
C TYR A 262 30.73 14.16 4.47
N ARG A 263 29.88 15.19 4.45
CA ARG A 263 28.48 15.09 4.84
C ARG A 263 27.59 15.40 3.65
N PHE A 264 26.68 14.47 3.32
CA PHE A 264 25.79 14.56 2.17
C PHE A 264 24.35 14.65 2.62
N MET A 265 23.56 15.45 1.90
CA MET A 265 22.11 15.50 2.02
C MET A 265 21.50 14.71 0.86
N ILE A 266 20.84 13.62 1.19
CA ILE A 266 20.15 12.73 0.25
C ILE A 266 18.66 12.92 0.39
N VAL A 267 17.97 13.28 -0.69
CA VAL A 267 16.51 13.39 -0.73
C VAL A 267 15.95 12.34 -1.68
N ASN A 268 15.07 11.47 -1.17
CA ASN A 268 14.50 10.35 -1.93
C ASN A 268 15.55 9.45 -2.61
N GLY A 269 16.71 9.27 -1.98
CA GLY A 269 17.80 8.48 -2.54
C GLY A 269 18.71 9.21 -3.54
N PHE A 270 18.40 10.48 -3.87
CA PHE A 270 19.24 11.32 -4.71
C PHE A 270 20.04 12.29 -3.86
N ASP A 271 21.33 12.37 -4.19
CA ASP A 271 22.24 13.32 -3.58
C ASP A 271 21.86 14.75 -4.01
N GLN A 272 21.69 15.65 -3.05
CA GLN A 272 21.28 17.04 -3.30
C GLN A 272 22.38 18.03 -2.98
N GLY A 273 23.40 17.61 -2.29
CA GLY A 273 24.54 18.44 -1.95
C GLY A 273 25.41 17.79 -0.88
N GLY A 274 26.68 18.12 -0.89
CA GLY A 274 27.65 17.64 0.08
C GLY A 274 28.58 18.77 0.52
N ILE A 275 29.11 18.64 1.73
CA ILE A 275 30.07 19.55 2.32
C ILE A 275 31.26 18.75 2.85
N ASP A 276 32.48 19.24 2.61
CA ASP A 276 33.67 18.79 3.30
C ASP A 276 33.72 19.45 4.67
N LEU A 277 33.69 18.65 5.73
CA LEU A 277 33.65 19.15 7.13
C LEU A 277 34.97 19.77 7.56
N GLN A 278 36.08 19.55 6.84
CA GLN A 278 37.38 20.13 7.15
C GLN A 278 37.58 21.49 6.50
N THR A 279 37.15 21.65 5.24
CA THR A 279 37.32 22.89 4.49
C THR A 279 36.09 23.79 4.53
N GLY A 280 34.90 23.24 4.77
CA GLY A 280 33.63 23.94 4.66
C GLY A 280 33.16 24.18 3.22
N GLU A 281 33.88 23.63 2.24
CA GLU A 281 33.58 23.78 0.82
C GLU A 281 32.66 22.67 0.31
N SER A 282 32.14 22.83 -0.91
CA SER A 282 31.34 21.79 -1.57
C SER A 282 32.14 20.50 -1.70
N ALA A 283 31.51 19.37 -1.36
CA ALA A 283 32.12 18.05 -1.57
C ALA A 283 32.11 17.61 -3.04
N TYR A 284 31.54 18.42 -3.93
CA TYR A 284 31.52 18.23 -5.37
C TYR A 284 32.49 19.24 -6.00
N ASP A 285 33.56 18.74 -6.63
CA ASP A 285 34.30 19.51 -7.58
C ASP A 285 33.40 19.68 -8.83
N PHE A 286 32.75 20.82 -8.93
CA PHE A 286 32.22 21.26 -10.20
C PHE A 286 33.42 21.77 -10.99
N ASP A 287 34.14 20.87 -11.66
CA ASP A 287 35.04 21.27 -12.75
C ASP A 287 34.15 22.00 -13.78
N GLU A 288 34.33 23.31 -13.85
CA GLU A 288 33.80 24.16 -14.91
C GLU A 288 34.45 23.68 -16.22
N GLY A 289 33.71 22.82 -16.95
CA GLY A 289 34.05 22.36 -18.29
C GLY A 289 33.09 22.99 -19.32
#